data_f07d6aa553cfbdac43b60a322a962770
#
_entry.id   f07d6aa553cfbdac43b60a322a962770
#
_cell.length_a   1.000
_cell.length_b   1.000
_cell.length_c   1.000
_cell.angle_alpha   90.00
_cell.angle_beta   90.00
_cell.angle_gamma   90.00
#
_symmetry.space_group_name_H-M   'P 1'
#
loop_
_entity.id
_entity.type
_entity.pdbx_description
1 polymer ?
#
loop_
_entity_poly.entity_id
_entity_poly.type
_entity_poly.pdbx_seq_one_letter_code
_entity_poly.pdbx_strand_id
1 'polypeptide(L)'
;MTKGILGRKIGMTQVFAENGELIPVTVIEAANNVVLQKKTVETDGYEAVQVGFENKREKLSNKPEKGHVEKANTTPKRFIREFRGTDLTEYEIGQEVNVSIFAEGDLVDVSGVSKGKGFQGSIKRHGQSRGPMSHGSRYHRRPGSMGPVAPNRVFKGKLLPGRMGGEQITVQNLAIVKVDVERNLLLIKGNVPGARKALIKVKTAVKAK
;
A
#
# COMPACT_ATOMS: atom_id res chain seq x y z
N MET A 1 5.22 18.63 -5.42
CA MET A 1 5.87 17.49 -6.11
C MET A 1 5.56 16.20 -5.38
N THR A 2 5.32 15.12 -6.09
CA THR A 2 4.96 13.84 -5.46
C THR A 2 6.23 13.02 -5.22
N LYS A 3 6.70 12.96 -3.99
CA LYS A 3 7.77 12.05 -3.56
C LYS A 3 7.21 10.67 -3.29
N GLY A 4 7.99 9.61 -3.56
CA GLY A 4 7.51 8.24 -3.35
C GLY A 4 8.63 7.28 -3.04
N ILE A 5 8.38 6.32 -2.13
CA ILE A 5 9.32 5.28 -1.74
C ILE A 5 8.59 3.96 -1.49
N LEU A 6 9.28 2.86 -1.73
CA LEU A 6 8.81 1.52 -1.36
C LEU A 6 9.43 1.09 -0.05
N GLY A 7 8.67 0.40 0.78
CA GLY A 7 9.17 -0.10 2.03
C GLY A 7 8.48 -1.38 2.48
N ARG A 8 8.96 -1.93 3.57
CA ARG A 8 8.44 -3.14 4.21
C ARG A 8 7.91 -2.78 5.59
N LYS A 9 6.69 -3.19 5.89
CA LYS A 9 6.12 -3.04 7.23
C LYS A 9 6.84 -3.95 8.21
N ILE A 10 7.56 -3.39 9.19
CA ILE A 10 8.22 -4.16 10.25
C ILE A 10 7.22 -4.53 11.34
N GLY A 11 6.49 -3.54 11.84
CA GLY A 11 5.55 -3.73 12.93
C GLY A 11 4.94 -2.42 13.39
N MET A 12 4.34 -2.46 14.56
CA MET A 12 3.83 -1.27 15.25
C MET A 12 4.47 -1.16 16.63
N THR A 13 4.70 0.05 17.04
CA THR A 13 5.18 0.43 18.37
C THR A 13 4.53 1.75 18.78
N GLN A 14 4.96 2.32 19.88
CA GLN A 14 4.52 3.61 20.37
C GLN A 14 5.73 4.51 20.63
N VAL A 15 5.52 5.81 20.47
CA VAL A 15 6.48 6.86 20.77
C VAL A 15 5.78 7.87 21.66
N PHE A 16 6.47 8.42 22.64
CA PHE A 16 5.95 9.50 23.48
C PHE A 16 6.38 10.85 22.88
N ALA A 17 5.44 11.75 22.72
CA ALA A 17 5.71 13.13 22.38
C ALA A 17 6.29 13.89 23.57
N GLU A 18 6.86 15.06 23.35
CA GLU A 18 7.42 15.91 24.40
C GLU A 18 6.40 16.30 25.46
N ASN A 19 5.12 16.44 25.09
CA ASN A 19 4.00 16.70 25.97
C ASN A 19 3.51 15.47 26.77
N GLY A 20 4.18 14.30 26.62
CA GLY A 20 3.79 13.04 27.26
C GLY A 20 2.68 12.26 26.52
N GLU A 21 2.15 12.77 25.40
CA GLU A 21 1.13 12.07 24.61
C GLU A 21 1.70 10.81 23.98
N LEU A 22 0.99 9.68 24.11
CA LEU A 22 1.34 8.43 23.48
C LEU A 22 0.89 8.43 22.02
N ILE A 23 1.84 8.30 21.10
CA ILE A 23 1.60 8.24 19.65
C ILE A 23 1.82 6.81 19.16
N PRO A 24 0.77 6.09 18.73
CA PRO A 24 0.96 4.79 18.07
C PRO A 24 1.58 4.98 16.69
N VAL A 25 2.64 4.25 16.39
CA VAL A 25 3.35 4.36 15.11
C VAL A 25 3.54 3.00 14.45
N THR A 26 3.53 3.01 13.13
CA THR A 26 3.98 1.88 12.31
C THR A 26 5.39 2.16 11.81
N VAL A 27 6.28 1.18 11.98
CA VAL A 27 7.65 1.23 11.49
C VAL A 27 7.72 0.61 10.10
N ILE A 28 8.24 1.37 9.14
CA ILE A 28 8.46 0.95 7.75
C ILE A 28 9.95 1.05 7.46
N GLU A 29 10.54 -0.06 7.01
CA GLU A 29 11.91 -0.12 6.49
C GLU A 29 11.88 0.13 4.98
N ALA A 30 12.66 1.10 4.52
CA ALA A 30 12.67 1.54 3.12
C ALA A 30 14.10 1.60 2.55
N ALA A 31 14.95 0.63 2.93
CA ALA A 31 16.29 0.49 2.40
C ALA A 31 16.31 0.01 0.94
N ASN A 32 17.42 0.30 0.21
CA ASN A 32 17.71 -0.27 -1.11
C ASN A 32 16.68 0.03 -2.21
N ASN A 33 16.05 1.19 -2.20
CA ASN A 33 15.25 1.67 -3.32
C ASN A 33 16.18 2.23 -4.40
N VAL A 34 15.99 1.81 -5.65
CA VAL A 34 16.78 2.28 -6.81
C VAL A 34 15.86 2.63 -7.94
N VAL A 35 16.12 3.74 -8.61
CA VAL A 35 15.41 4.16 -9.82
C VAL A 35 15.86 3.28 -10.99
N LEU A 36 14.94 2.50 -11.55
CA LEU A 36 15.25 1.58 -12.65
C LEU A 36 15.01 2.20 -14.02
N GLN A 37 13.95 2.99 -14.15
CA GLN A 37 13.56 3.59 -15.42
C GLN A 37 12.76 4.86 -15.21
N LYS A 38 12.94 5.84 -16.07
CA LYS A 38 12.05 6.99 -16.23
C LYS A 38 11.15 6.73 -17.44
N LYS A 39 9.86 6.91 -17.26
CA LYS A 39 8.87 6.83 -18.32
C LYS A 39 8.45 8.22 -18.74
N THR A 40 8.52 8.50 -20.04
CA THR A 40 8.17 9.79 -20.62
C THR A 40 6.96 9.68 -21.53
N VAL A 41 6.28 10.81 -21.77
CA VAL A 41 5.10 10.84 -22.65
C VAL A 41 5.45 10.39 -24.07
N GLU A 42 6.66 10.70 -24.55
CA GLU A 42 7.09 10.39 -25.92
C GLU A 42 7.27 8.88 -26.14
N THR A 43 7.85 8.16 -25.16
CA THR A 43 8.19 6.74 -25.30
C THR A 43 7.11 5.81 -24.76
N ASP A 44 6.48 6.17 -23.63
CA ASP A 44 5.56 5.30 -22.88
C ASP A 44 4.12 5.83 -22.86
N GLY A 45 3.88 7.07 -23.32
CA GLY A 45 2.56 7.71 -23.32
C GLY A 45 2.14 8.32 -21.95
N TYR A 46 2.99 8.23 -20.94
CA TYR A 46 2.76 8.82 -19.61
C TYR A 46 4.06 9.03 -18.84
N GLU A 47 4.02 9.91 -17.86
CA GLU A 47 5.17 10.19 -16.99
C GLU A 47 5.12 9.37 -15.71
N ALA A 48 6.23 8.67 -15.40
CA ALA A 48 6.41 7.94 -14.16
C ALA A 48 7.89 7.63 -13.88
N VAL A 49 8.20 7.48 -12.59
CA VAL A 49 9.49 6.93 -12.13
C VAL A 49 9.27 5.50 -11.67
N GLN A 50 9.98 4.56 -12.27
CA GLN A 50 9.94 3.16 -11.85
C GLN A 50 11.04 2.91 -10.83
N VAL A 51 10.64 2.45 -9.63
CA VAL A 51 11.53 2.18 -8.50
C VAL A 51 11.54 0.69 -8.19
N GLY A 52 12.75 0.16 -8.02
CA GLY A 52 13.01 -1.22 -7.58
C GLY A 52 13.33 -1.26 -6.09
N PHE A 53 12.75 -2.23 -5.39
CA PHE A 53 12.95 -2.42 -3.94
C PHE A 53 13.29 -3.87 -3.62
N GLU A 54 14.16 -4.07 -2.65
CA GLU A 54 14.65 -5.35 -2.14
C GLU A 54 15.35 -6.20 -3.22
N ASN A 55 16.58 -6.60 -2.93
CA ASN A 55 17.38 -7.39 -3.85
C ASN A 55 16.83 -8.82 -3.97
N LYS A 56 16.79 -9.33 -5.19
CA LYS A 56 16.43 -10.72 -5.53
C LYS A 56 17.70 -11.50 -5.82
N ARG A 57 17.79 -12.73 -5.34
CA ARG A 57 18.93 -13.61 -5.63
C ARG A 57 19.01 -13.86 -7.13
N GLU A 58 20.19 -13.73 -7.72
CA GLU A 58 20.40 -13.89 -9.17
C GLU A 58 19.97 -15.26 -9.72
N LYS A 59 20.15 -16.33 -8.93
CA LYS A 59 19.70 -17.68 -9.29
C LYS A 59 18.20 -17.81 -9.50
N LEU A 60 17.41 -16.90 -8.92
CA LEU A 60 15.95 -16.86 -9.04
C LEU A 60 15.46 -15.86 -10.10
N SER A 61 16.37 -15.18 -10.78
CA SER A 61 16.05 -14.14 -11.76
C SER A 61 16.23 -14.66 -13.19
N ASN A 62 15.23 -14.41 -14.01
CA ASN A 62 15.23 -14.78 -15.41
C ASN A 62 16.07 -13.77 -16.24
N LYS A 63 16.49 -14.16 -17.48
CA LYS A 63 17.24 -13.27 -18.39
C LYS A 63 16.58 -11.91 -18.62
N PRO A 64 15.25 -11.81 -18.91
CA PRO A 64 14.58 -10.51 -19.07
C PRO A 64 14.62 -9.63 -17.81
N GLU A 65 14.46 -10.23 -16.62
CA GLU A 65 14.55 -9.50 -15.36
C GLU A 65 15.95 -8.92 -15.13
N LYS A 66 17.00 -9.67 -15.47
CA LYS A 66 18.39 -9.20 -15.39
C LYS A 66 18.64 -8.06 -16.37
N GLY A 67 18.26 -8.22 -17.64
CA GLY A 67 18.42 -7.17 -18.65
C GLY A 67 17.63 -5.88 -18.36
N HIS A 68 16.50 -6.00 -17.62
CA HIS A 68 15.74 -4.82 -17.20
C HIS A 68 16.51 -3.95 -16.18
N VAL A 69 17.17 -4.58 -15.21
CA VAL A 69 17.91 -3.85 -14.13
C VAL A 69 19.35 -3.51 -14.54
N GLU A 70 19.89 -4.15 -15.57
CA GLU A 70 21.22 -3.89 -16.10
C GLU A 70 21.38 -2.44 -16.57
N LYS A 71 20.33 -1.85 -17.15
CA LYS A 71 20.29 -0.44 -17.56
C LYS A 71 20.50 0.54 -16.40
N ALA A 72 20.15 0.12 -15.18
CA ALA A 72 20.32 0.89 -13.96
C ALA A 72 21.57 0.46 -13.15
N ASN A 73 22.44 -0.39 -13.71
CA ASN A 73 23.65 -0.91 -13.08
C ASN A 73 23.39 -1.47 -11.66
N THR A 74 22.26 -2.17 -11.47
CA THR A 74 21.86 -2.68 -10.16
C THR A 74 21.52 -4.17 -10.20
N THR A 75 21.49 -4.80 -9.02
CA THR A 75 21.07 -6.18 -8.87
C THR A 75 19.57 -6.35 -9.12
N PRO A 76 19.10 -7.54 -9.56
CA PRO A 76 17.69 -7.81 -9.72
C PRO A 76 16.87 -7.47 -8.47
N LYS A 77 15.73 -6.81 -8.65
CA LYS A 77 14.85 -6.38 -7.58
C LYS A 77 13.64 -7.28 -7.43
N ARG A 78 13.22 -7.48 -6.20
CA ARG A 78 12.04 -8.31 -5.88
C ARG A 78 10.72 -7.62 -6.19
N PHE A 79 10.67 -6.32 -5.94
CA PHE A 79 9.49 -5.51 -6.16
C PHE A 79 9.83 -4.33 -7.06
N ILE A 80 9.06 -4.15 -8.12
CA ILE A 80 9.19 -3.03 -9.03
C ILE A 80 7.83 -2.33 -9.08
N ARG A 81 7.80 -1.03 -8.83
CA ARG A 81 6.56 -0.23 -8.83
C ARG A 81 6.83 1.15 -9.41
N GLU A 82 5.79 1.75 -9.96
CA GLU A 82 5.82 3.08 -10.56
C GLU A 82 5.18 4.11 -9.66
N PHE A 83 5.78 5.29 -9.66
CA PHE A 83 5.25 6.49 -9.06
C PHE A 83 4.92 7.48 -10.17
N ARG A 84 3.65 7.86 -10.28
CA ARG A 84 3.14 8.86 -11.24
C ARG A 84 3.01 10.20 -10.56
N GLY A 85 3.17 11.29 -11.34
CA GLY A 85 3.08 12.66 -10.84
C GLY A 85 4.33 13.11 -10.06
N THR A 86 5.45 12.39 -10.20
CA THR A 86 6.78 12.80 -9.74
C THR A 86 7.46 13.62 -10.83
N ASP A 87 8.25 14.61 -10.44
CA ASP A 87 9.08 15.33 -11.39
C ASP A 87 10.22 14.44 -11.86
N LEU A 88 10.28 14.20 -13.17
CA LEU A 88 11.28 13.32 -13.77
C LEU A 88 12.69 13.92 -13.75
N THR A 89 12.80 15.24 -13.58
CA THR A 89 14.10 15.95 -13.56
C THR A 89 14.86 15.68 -12.27
N GLU A 90 14.16 15.42 -11.16
CA GLU A 90 14.76 15.17 -9.84
C GLU A 90 15.40 13.78 -9.69
N TYR A 91 15.15 12.86 -10.63
CA TYR A 91 15.61 11.47 -10.51
C TYR A 91 16.52 11.09 -11.68
N GLU A 92 17.56 10.33 -11.39
CA GLU A 92 18.45 9.72 -12.37
C GLU A 92 18.33 8.19 -12.35
N ILE A 93 18.57 7.56 -13.51
CA ILE A 93 18.54 6.10 -13.59
C ILE A 93 19.74 5.54 -12.81
N GLY A 94 19.50 4.55 -11.95
CA GLY A 94 20.52 4.00 -11.04
C GLY A 94 20.64 4.75 -9.70
N GLN A 95 19.98 5.90 -9.55
CA GLN A 95 20.00 6.67 -8.31
C GLN A 95 19.35 5.87 -7.16
N GLU A 96 19.98 5.89 -5.99
CA GLU A 96 19.40 5.36 -4.76
C GLU A 96 18.44 6.40 -4.14
N VAL A 97 17.26 5.92 -3.76
CA VAL A 97 16.22 6.72 -3.10
C VAL A 97 16.13 6.29 -1.64
N ASN A 98 16.52 7.18 -0.75
CA ASN A 98 16.55 6.95 0.69
C ASN A 98 15.37 7.66 1.39
N VAL A 99 15.16 7.34 2.67
CA VAL A 99 14.10 7.96 3.49
C VAL A 99 14.27 9.47 3.69
N SER A 100 15.45 10.01 3.44
CA SER A 100 15.78 11.46 3.53
C SER A 100 14.94 12.36 2.63
N ILE A 101 14.23 11.79 1.64
CA ILE A 101 13.29 12.57 0.81
C ILE A 101 12.08 13.08 1.60
N PHE A 102 11.79 12.50 2.76
CA PHE A 102 10.70 12.90 3.65
C PHE A 102 11.22 13.62 4.89
N ALA A 103 10.42 14.54 5.40
CA ALA A 103 10.66 15.25 6.65
C ALA A 103 9.66 14.82 7.73
N GLU A 104 10.01 15.06 8.99
CA GLU A 104 9.08 14.88 10.11
C GLU A 104 7.92 15.88 9.97
N GLY A 105 6.70 15.41 10.25
CA GLY A 105 5.48 16.19 10.05
C GLY A 105 4.86 16.08 8.65
N ASP A 106 5.58 15.57 7.65
CA ASP A 106 5.03 15.38 6.30
C ASP A 106 3.80 14.48 6.32
N LEU A 107 2.77 14.86 5.53
CA LEU A 107 1.59 14.03 5.30
C LEU A 107 1.80 13.11 4.10
N VAL A 108 1.52 11.83 4.31
CA VAL A 108 1.73 10.78 3.30
C VAL A 108 0.49 9.92 3.11
N ASP A 109 0.35 9.42 1.89
CA ASP A 109 -0.61 8.37 1.52
C ASP A 109 0.13 7.03 1.46
N VAL A 110 -0.39 6.03 2.18
CA VAL A 110 0.24 4.72 2.30
C VAL A 110 -0.64 3.65 1.67
N SER A 111 -0.14 3.04 0.60
CA SER A 111 -0.83 1.97 -0.11
C SER A 111 -0.18 0.62 0.17
N GLY A 112 -1.00 -0.41 0.33
CA GLY A 112 -0.53 -1.78 0.51
C GLY A 112 -1.67 -2.78 0.36
N VAL A 113 -1.33 -4.07 0.35
CA VAL A 113 -2.32 -5.15 0.26
C VAL A 113 -2.83 -5.46 1.67
N SER A 114 -4.13 -5.34 1.87
CA SER A 114 -4.78 -5.61 3.16
C SER A 114 -4.66 -7.09 3.57
N LYS A 115 -4.77 -7.36 4.86
CA LYS A 115 -4.79 -8.76 5.35
C LYS A 115 -5.99 -9.50 4.77
N GLY A 116 -5.75 -10.68 4.18
CA GLY A 116 -6.83 -11.56 3.72
C GLY A 116 -7.66 -12.07 4.90
N LYS A 117 -8.98 -12.13 4.73
CA LYS A 117 -9.94 -12.63 5.73
C LYS A 117 -10.71 -13.85 5.23
N GLY A 118 -10.33 -14.40 4.07
CA GLY A 118 -11.00 -15.53 3.46
C GLY A 118 -12.40 -15.20 2.95
N PHE A 119 -13.25 -16.22 2.82
CA PHE A 119 -14.66 -16.07 2.46
C PHE A 119 -15.45 -15.62 3.69
N GLN A 120 -16.17 -14.50 3.58
CA GLN A 120 -16.93 -13.92 4.67
C GLN A 120 -18.41 -13.75 4.28
N GLY A 121 -19.28 -13.87 5.28
CA GLY A 121 -20.70 -13.56 5.13
C GLY A 121 -20.94 -12.06 4.91
N SER A 122 -22.11 -11.73 4.37
CA SER A 122 -22.51 -10.35 4.02
C SER A 122 -22.47 -9.39 5.20
N ILE A 123 -22.76 -9.85 6.41
CA ILE A 123 -22.70 -9.03 7.63
C ILE A 123 -21.29 -8.52 7.89
N LYS A 124 -20.27 -9.39 7.88
CA LYS A 124 -18.88 -8.98 8.13
C LYS A 124 -18.27 -8.27 6.92
N ARG A 125 -18.61 -8.70 5.70
CA ARG A 125 -18.04 -8.15 4.48
C ARG A 125 -18.55 -6.75 4.16
N HIS A 126 -19.85 -6.50 4.40
CA HIS A 126 -20.54 -5.27 3.98
C HIS A 126 -21.20 -4.50 5.14
N GLY A 127 -21.03 -4.94 6.38
CA GLY A 127 -21.62 -4.28 7.54
C GLY A 127 -23.16 -4.39 7.62
N GLN A 128 -23.75 -5.40 6.96
CA GLN A 128 -25.20 -5.59 6.99
C GLN A 128 -25.69 -5.98 8.38
N SER A 129 -26.93 -5.61 8.71
CA SER A 129 -27.58 -5.99 9.95
C SER A 129 -27.93 -7.48 9.97
N ARG A 130 -27.87 -8.10 11.14
CA ARG A 130 -28.37 -9.45 11.36
C ARG A 130 -29.88 -9.43 11.56
N GLY A 131 -30.54 -10.55 11.27
CA GLY A 131 -31.95 -10.75 11.60
C GLY A 131 -32.20 -10.92 13.10
N PRO A 132 -33.48 -10.94 13.55
CA PRO A 132 -33.85 -11.16 14.93
C PRO A 132 -33.29 -12.49 15.47
N MET A 133 -32.84 -12.50 16.73
CA MET A 133 -32.28 -13.69 17.38
C MET A 133 -33.31 -14.44 18.25
N SER A 134 -34.50 -13.87 18.44
CA SER A 134 -35.61 -14.39 19.20
C SER A 134 -36.94 -14.27 18.44
N HIS A 135 -38.07 -14.40 19.09
CA HIS A 135 -39.40 -14.34 18.49
C HIS A 135 -39.63 -15.36 17.35
N GLY A 136 -39.07 -16.57 17.49
CA GLY A 136 -39.23 -17.66 16.51
C GLY A 136 -38.45 -17.48 15.20
N SER A 137 -37.66 -16.44 15.06
CA SER A 137 -36.86 -16.23 13.85
C SER A 137 -35.77 -17.29 13.70
N ARG A 138 -35.69 -17.89 12.50
CA ARG A 138 -34.56 -18.75 12.08
C ARG A 138 -33.64 -18.06 11.07
N TYR A 139 -33.87 -16.77 10.84
CA TYR A 139 -33.14 -15.95 9.87
C TYR A 139 -32.16 -15.02 10.57
N HIS A 140 -30.99 -15.51 10.92
CA HIS A 140 -30.03 -14.77 11.75
C HIS A 140 -28.95 -14.03 10.95
N ARG A 141 -28.23 -14.72 10.06
CA ARG A 141 -27.05 -14.20 9.37
C ARG A 141 -27.09 -14.33 7.85
N ARG A 142 -28.27 -14.44 7.29
CA ARG A 142 -28.51 -14.63 5.84
C ARG A 142 -28.55 -13.26 5.10
N PRO A 143 -28.25 -13.22 3.77
CA PRO A 143 -28.14 -11.97 3.02
C PRO A 143 -29.48 -11.26 2.70
N GLY A 144 -30.61 -11.89 2.94
CA GLY A 144 -31.93 -11.32 2.67
C GLY A 144 -32.41 -11.52 1.24
N SER A 145 -33.39 -10.70 0.83
CA SER A 145 -33.99 -10.77 -0.51
C SER A 145 -32.93 -10.61 -1.61
N MET A 146 -33.06 -11.37 -2.70
CA MET A 146 -32.18 -11.27 -3.88
C MET A 146 -32.62 -10.21 -4.88
N GLY A 147 -33.81 -9.66 -4.71
CA GLY A 147 -34.37 -8.61 -5.56
C GLY A 147 -35.83 -8.86 -5.94
N PRO A 148 -36.45 -8.00 -6.75
CA PRO A 148 -37.81 -8.17 -7.25
C PRO A 148 -37.89 -9.29 -8.28
N VAL A 149 -39.10 -9.82 -8.51
CA VAL A 149 -39.37 -10.94 -9.43
C VAL A 149 -39.25 -10.53 -10.90
N ALA A 150 -39.73 -9.32 -11.27
CA ALA A 150 -39.80 -8.88 -12.65
C ALA A 150 -38.48 -8.93 -13.45
N PRO A 151 -37.29 -8.62 -12.86
CA PRO A 151 -36.03 -8.69 -13.61
C PRO A 151 -35.54 -10.10 -13.92
N ASN A 152 -36.06 -11.15 -13.29
CA ASN A 152 -35.64 -12.55 -13.41
C ASN A 152 -34.13 -12.79 -13.23
N ARG A 153 -33.42 -11.89 -12.53
CA ARG A 153 -31.98 -11.96 -12.25
C ARG A 153 -31.61 -11.19 -11.00
N VAL A 154 -30.46 -11.51 -10.44
CA VAL A 154 -29.82 -10.71 -9.39
C VAL A 154 -28.97 -9.62 -10.05
N PHE A 155 -29.17 -8.35 -9.67
CA PHE A 155 -28.41 -7.24 -10.25
C PHE A 155 -26.94 -7.29 -9.86
N LYS A 156 -26.08 -6.76 -10.78
CA LYS A 156 -24.66 -6.56 -10.49
C LYS A 156 -24.51 -5.60 -9.29
N GLY A 157 -23.48 -5.83 -8.49
CA GLY A 157 -23.21 -5.01 -7.29
C GLY A 157 -24.01 -5.39 -6.04
N LYS A 158 -24.88 -6.42 -6.10
CA LYS A 158 -25.58 -6.94 -4.92
C LYS A 158 -24.56 -7.36 -3.84
N LEU A 159 -24.75 -6.84 -2.63
CA LEU A 159 -23.88 -7.09 -1.48
C LEU A 159 -24.06 -8.52 -0.92
N LEU A 160 -23.31 -9.46 -1.45
CA LEU A 160 -23.36 -10.88 -1.12
C LEU A 160 -22.09 -11.36 -0.41
N PRO A 161 -22.13 -12.54 0.25
CA PRO A 161 -20.95 -13.21 0.77
C PRO A 161 -19.86 -13.38 -0.30
N GLY A 162 -18.61 -13.40 0.12
CA GLY A 162 -17.48 -13.60 -0.79
C GLY A 162 -16.16 -13.35 -0.12
N ARG A 163 -15.08 -13.37 -0.92
CA ARG A 163 -13.72 -13.08 -0.45
C ARG A 163 -13.66 -11.66 0.10
N MET A 164 -13.01 -11.50 1.25
CA MET A 164 -12.75 -10.23 1.91
C MET A 164 -11.25 -10.07 2.18
N GLY A 165 -10.75 -8.86 2.01
CA GLY A 165 -9.33 -8.56 2.17
C GLY A 165 -8.44 -9.15 1.06
N GLY A 166 -7.12 -8.95 1.18
CA GLY A 166 -6.18 -9.27 0.11
C GLY A 166 -6.29 -8.30 -1.08
N GLU A 167 -6.87 -7.13 -0.86
CA GLU A 167 -7.07 -6.08 -1.85
C GLU A 167 -6.10 -4.94 -1.59
N GLN A 168 -5.69 -4.24 -2.66
CA GLN A 168 -4.88 -3.04 -2.52
C GLN A 168 -5.74 -1.91 -1.97
N ILE A 169 -5.34 -1.36 -0.84
CA ILE A 169 -6.00 -0.24 -0.19
C ILE A 169 -4.99 0.87 0.10
N THR A 170 -5.46 2.10 0.16
CA THR A 170 -4.66 3.28 0.49
C THR A 170 -5.25 3.96 1.71
N VAL A 171 -4.43 4.17 2.73
CA VAL A 171 -4.75 5.02 3.87
C VAL A 171 -4.13 6.38 3.59
N GLN A 172 -4.95 7.42 3.62
CA GLN A 172 -4.56 8.78 3.25
C GLN A 172 -4.24 9.65 4.47
N ASN A 173 -3.43 10.69 4.25
CA ASN A 173 -3.15 11.76 5.21
C ASN A 173 -2.58 11.24 6.54
N LEU A 174 -1.63 10.32 6.48
CA LEU A 174 -0.90 9.87 7.67
C LEU A 174 0.33 10.77 7.88
N ALA A 175 0.55 11.22 9.12
CA ALA A 175 1.72 12.03 9.46
C ALA A 175 2.95 11.15 9.71
N ILE A 176 4.11 11.60 9.24
CA ILE A 176 5.42 11.03 9.59
C ILE A 176 5.81 11.60 10.97
N VAL A 177 6.04 10.73 11.94
CA VAL A 177 6.43 11.12 13.31
C VAL A 177 7.94 11.29 13.41
N LYS A 178 8.70 10.36 12.79
CA LYS A 178 10.17 10.38 12.82
C LYS A 178 10.74 9.74 11.56
N VAL A 179 11.87 10.27 11.10
CA VAL A 179 12.68 9.72 10.01
C VAL A 179 14.05 9.32 10.57
N ASP A 180 14.40 8.04 10.49
CA ASP A 180 15.72 7.52 10.87
C ASP A 180 16.49 7.18 9.59
N VAL A 181 17.39 8.06 9.21
CA VAL A 181 18.18 7.94 7.97
C VAL A 181 19.25 6.86 8.10
N GLU A 182 19.83 6.66 9.29
CA GLU A 182 20.90 5.67 9.50
C GLU A 182 20.38 4.25 9.29
N ARG A 183 19.16 3.98 9.76
CA ARG A 183 18.51 2.66 9.67
C ARG A 183 17.54 2.55 8.50
N ASN A 184 17.36 3.61 7.71
CA ASN A 184 16.37 3.69 6.64
C ASN A 184 14.93 3.36 7.11
N LEU A 185 14.52 3.93 8.26
CA LEU A 185 13.21 3.71 8.85
C LEU A 185 12.34 4.97 8.77
N LEU A 186 11.05 4.75 8.47
CA LEU A 186 9.99 5.74 8.58
C LEU A 186 9.02 5.31 9.68
N LEU A 187 8.78 6.19 10.65
CA LEU A 187 7.76 6.02 11.68
C LEU A 187 6.54 6.84 11.31
N ILE A 188 5.45 6.16 10.94
CA ILE A 188 4.20 6.78 10.48
C ILE A 188 3.14 6.65 11.57
N LYS A 189 2.46 7.74 11.92
CA LYS A 189 1.39 7.78 12.92
C LYS A 189 0.24 6.87 12.51
N GLY A 190 -0.15 5.96 13.39
CA GLY A 190 -1.29 5.06 13.21
C GLY A 190 -0.95 3.76 12.48
N ASN A 191 -1.98 3.15 11.89
CA ASN A 191 -1.87 1.86 11.23
C ASN A 191 -1.72 2.00 9.71
N VAL A 192 -0.94 1.11 9.10
CA VAL A 192 -0.81 1.00 7.64
C VAL A 192 -1.32 -0.36 7.15
N PRO A 193 -1.71 -0.48 5.88
CA PRO A 193 -2.23 -1.73 5.32
C PRO A 193 -1.26 -2.90 5.43
N GLY A 194 -1.79 -4.11 5.46
CA GLY A 194 -1.03 -5.34 5.31
C GLY A 194 -0.52 -5.97 6.59
N ALA A 195 0.07 -7.16 6.43
CA ALA A 195 0.72 -7.93 7.49
C ALA A 195 2.14 -7.43 7.73
N ARG A 196 2.83 -7.98 8.75
CA ARG A 196 4.28 -7.83 8.90
C ARG A 196 4.98 -8.33 7.63
N LYS A 197 6.04 -7.65 7.22
CA LYS A 197 6.83 -7.91 6.01
C LYS A 197 6.07 -7.66 4.69
N ALA A 198 4.84 -7.09 4.71
CA ALA A 198 4.15 -6.70 3.50
C ALA A 198 4.83 -5.52 2.82
N LEU A 199 4.81 -5.52 1.47
CA LEU A 199 5.23 -4.38 0.66
C LEU A 199 4.28 -3.22 0.89
N ILE A 200 4.85 -2.04 1.13
CA ILE A 200 4.16 -0.77 1.31
C ILE A 200 4.70 0.23 0.29
N LYS A 201 3.80 0.99 -0.31
CA LYS A 201 4.11 2.13 -1.16
C LYS A 201 3.73 3.41 -0.40
N VAL A 202 4.70 4.22 -0.07
CA VAL A 202 4.53 5.53 0.57
C VAL A 202 4.69 6.61 -0.47
N LYS A 203 3.79 7.56 -0.52
CA LYS A 203 3.87 8.76 -1.38
C LYS A 203 3.39 9.98 -0.62
N THR A 204 3.80 11.17 -1.02
CA THR A 204 3.25 12.42 -0.50
C THR A 204 1.73 12.44 -0.64
N ALA A 205 1.02 12.92 0.36
CA ALA A 205 -0.44 12.98 0.35
C ALA A 205 -0.95 13.90 -0.77
N VAL A 206 -1.94 13.40 -1.52
CA VAL A 206 -2.55 14.16 -2.62
C VAL A 206 -3.52 15.23 -2.09
N LYS A 207 -4.15 14.95 -0.93
CA LYS A 207 -5.16 15.80 -0.29
C LYS A 207 -4.63 16.53 0.96
N ALA A 208 -3.32 16.63 1.12
CA ALA A 208 -2.74 17.45 2.18
C ALA A 208 -3.13 18.92 1.93
N LYS A 209 -3.83 19.51 2.89
CA LYS A 209 -4.06 20.96 2.96
C LYS A 209 -3.17 21.54 4.05
#